data_c3f37edd3106082e98e8252009eee5e2
#
_entry.id   c3f37edd3106082e98e8252009eee5e2
#
_cell.length_a   1.000
_cell.length_b   1.000
_cell.length_c   1.000
_cell.angle_alpha   90.00
_cell.angle_beta   90.00
_cell.angle_gamma   90.00
#
_symmetry.space_group_name_H-M   'P 1'
#
loop_
_entity.id
_entity.type
_entity.pdbx_description
1 polymer ?
#
loop_
_entity_poly.entity_id
_entity_poly.type
_entity_poly.pdbx_seq_one_letter_code
_entity_poly.pdbx_strand_id
1 'polypeptide(L)'
;RFQTESAIDALPGHFRTIDVLVNNAGLASGFEHIDEGDPMDWDKMIDTNVKGLLYVTRAVSRMMIENGQGGHIVNIGSIAGTQPYENGAVYCASKHAVHALSQGMRMDLLSHGIKVTEIRPGMVDTEFSTVRFHGDRERAREVYRGIEPLTGDDIARIVAWIVSLPAHVNINDIEVMPARQANAYLTCRKPVAAKQ
;
A
#
# COMPACT_ATOMS: atom_id res chain seq x y z
N ARG A 1 5.06 7.14 16.39
CA ARG A 1 5.74 8.33 15.91
C ARG A 1 7.19 8.32 16.38
N PHE A 2 7.46 8.43 17.68
CA PHE A 2 8.83 8.52 18.23
C PHE A 2 9.75 7.40 17.73
N GLN A 3 9.30 6.17 17.71
CA GLN A 3 10.10 5.03 17.22
C GLN A 3 10.48 5.18 15.75
N THR A 4 9.57 5.66 14.91
CA THR A 4 9.83 5.87 13.47
C THR A 4 10.86 6.98 13.25
N GLU A 5 10.65 8.13 13.90
CA GLU A 5 11.58 9.25 13.82
C GLU A 5 12.97 8.83 14.33
N SER A 6 13.06 8.19 15.51
CA SER A 6 14.33 7.71 16.06
C SER A 6 15.03 6.68 15.16
N ALA A 7 14.30 5.77 14.51
CA ALA A 7 14.89 4.77 13.63
C ALA A 7 15.50 5.41 12.37
N ILE A 8 14.84 6.43 11.81
CA ILE A 8 15.33 7.16 10.64
C ILE A 8 16.52 8.05 11.02
N ASP A 9 16.44 8.73 12.17
CA ASP A 9 17.53 9.57 12.66
C ASP A 9 18.80 8.77 13.00
N ALA A 10 18.64 7.51 13.41
CA ALA A 10 19.74 6.58 13.72
C ALA A 10 20.40 5.96 12.47
N LEU A 11 19.93 6.26 11.25
CA LEU A 11 20.56 5.75 10.04
C LEU A 11 22.02 6.19 9.96
N PRO A 12 22.96 5.26 9.67
CA PRO A 12 24.38 5.61 9.43
C PRO A 12 24.50 6.64 8.30
N GLY A 13 25.51 7.50 8.38
CA GLY A 13 25.69 8.64 7.46
C GLY A 13 25.61 8.26 5.97
N HIS A 14 26.17 7.11 5.60
CA HIS A 14 26.14 6.62 4.20
C HIS A 14 24.75 6.11 3.73
N PHE A 15 23.79 5.93 4.63
CA PHE A 15 22.41 5.61 4.28
C PHE A 15 21.46 6.81 4.40
N ARG A 16 21.97 7.99 4.69
CA ARG A 16 21.14 9.19 4.85
C ARG A 16 20.81 9.89 3.53
N THR A 17 21.48 9.55 2.44
CA THR A 17 21.10 9.99 1.10
C THR A 17 20.10 9.00 0.54
N ILE A 18 18.80 9.34 0.64
CA ILE A 18 17.70 8.48 0.22
C ILE A 18 17.15 9.01 -1.10
N ASP A 19 17.23 8.22 -2.16
CA ASP A 19 16.70 8.56 -3.49
C ASP A 19 15.26 8.07 -3.66
N VAL A 20 14.93 6.94 -3.05
CA VAL A 20 13.61 6.30 -3.19
C VAL A 20 13.06 5.89 -1.82
N LEU A 21 11.82 6.28 -1.55
CA LEU A 21 11.04 5.77 -0.42
C LEU A 21 9.90 4.91 -0.94
N VAL A 22 9.81 3.66 -0.48
CA VAL A 22 8.66 2.82 -0.73
C VAL A 22 7.85 2.65 0.56
N ASN A 23 6.72 3.31 0.66
CA ASN A 23 5.76 3.13 1.74
C ASN A 23 4.92 1.88 1.47
N ASN A 24 5.47 0.71 1.85
CA ASN A 24 4.83 -0.58 1.65
C ASN A 24 4.12 -1.10 2.91
N ALA A 25 4.51 -0.64 4.09
CA ALA A 25 3.90 -1.08 5.34
C ALA A 25 2.40 -0.78 5.37
N GLY A 26 1.59 -1.81 5.50
CA GLY A 26 0.14 -1.70 5.55
C GLY A 26 -0.51 -3.05 5.84
N LEU A 27 -1.66 -3.00 6.48
CA LEU A 27 -2.42 -4.20 6.84
C LEU A 27 -3.93 -3.96 6.74
N ALA A 28 -4.69 -5.04 6.71
CA ALA A 28 -6.09 -5.07 7.14
C ALA A 28 -6.19 -5.95 8.39
N SER A 29 -7.13 -5.66 9.24
CA SER A 29 -7.43 -6.42 10.46
C SER A 29 -8.96 -6.47 10.62
N GLY A 30 -9.51 -7.68 10.76
CA GLY A 30 -10.95 -7.90 10.77
C GLY A 30 -11.62 -7.87 9.40
N PHE A 31 -12.83 -8.42 9.34
CA PHE A 31 -13.69 -8.45 8.14
C PHE A 31 -15.16 -8.60 8.56
N GLU A 32 -15.67 -7.59 9.23
CA GLU A 32 -16.99 -7.52 9.83
C GLU A 32 -17.75 -6.28 9.37
N HIS A 33 -19.07 -6.26 9.53
CA HIS A 33 -19.88 -5.06 9.37
C HIS A 33 -19.46 -3.99 10.38
N ILE A 34 -19.76 -2.74 10.07
CA ILE A 34 -19.29 -1.59 10.87
C ILE A 34 -19.83 -1.60 12.30
N ASP A 35 -20.98 -2.20 12.53
CA ASP A 35 -21.63 -2.34 13.83
C ASP A 35 -21.10 -3.51 14.67
N GLU A 36 -20.33 -4.42 14.03
CA GLU A 36 -19.78 -5.64 14.67
C GLU A 36 -18.24 -5.59 14.78
N GLY A 37 -17.59 -4.64 14.13
CA GLY A 37 -16.13 -4.58 14.04
C GLY A 37 -15.42 -4.21 15.33
N ASP A 38 -14.22 -4.74 15.55
CA ASP A 38 -13.39 -4.45 16.72
C ASP A 38 -12.69 -3.09 16.56
N PRO A 39 -12.91 -2.12 17.48
CA PRO A 39 -12.20 -0.83 17.48
C PRO A 39 -10.66 -0.96 17.52
N MET A 40 -10.11 -2.00 18.15
CA MET A 40 -8.67 -2.23 18.17
C MET A 40 -8.11 -2.55 16.79
N ASP A 41 -8.86 -3.26 15.96
CA ASP A 41 -8.51 -3.51 14.56
C ASP A 41 -8.54 -2.22 13.74
N TRP A 42 -9.52 -1.36 14.01
CA TRP A 42 -9.62 -0.05 13.36
C TRP A 42 -8.44 0.84 13.69
N ASP A 43 -8.10 0.97 14.96
CA ASP A 43 -6.94 1.76 15.42
C ASP A 43 -5.66 1.24 14.76
N LYS A 44 -5.45 -0.07 14.74
CA LYS A 44 -4.30 -0.72 14.11
C LYS A 44 -4.19 -0.39 12.62
N MET A 45 -5.32 -0.42 11.89
CA MET A 45 -5.35 -0.08 10.47
C MET A 45 -5.02 1.40 10.23
N ILE A 46 -5.64 2.31 10.99
CA ILE A 46 -5.41 3.76 10.85
C ILE A 46 -3.99 4.12 11.27
N ASP A 47 -3.52 3.59 12.38
CA ASP A 47 -2.17 3.86 12.89
C ASP A 47 -1.08 3.39 11.91
N THR A 48 -1.25 2.21 11.32
CA THR A 48 -0.27 1.67 10.37
C THR A 48 -0.39 2.29 8.99
N ASN A 49 -1.58 2.21 8.39
CA ASN A 49 -1.76 2.54 6.97
C ASN A 49 -1.72 4.05 6.71
N VAL A 50 -2.16 4.87 7.68
CA VAL A 50 -2.27 6.33 7.53
C VAL A 50 -1.17 7.04 8.31
N LYS A 51 -1.18 6.92 9.65
CA LYS A 51 -0.21 7.64 10.49
C LYS A 51 1.22 7.16 10.27
N GLY A 52 1.43 5.84 10.13
CA GLY A 52 2.73 5.25 9.84
C GLY A 52 3.32 5.79 8.53
N LEU A 53 2.54 5.79 7.46
CA LEU A 53 2.91 6.35 6.17
C LEU A 53 3.29 7.85 6.29
N LEU A 54 2.48 8.64 7.00
CA LEU A 54 2.75 10.06 7.22
C LEU A 54 4.06 10.30 7.99
N TYR A 55 4.33 9.52 9.04
CA TYR A 55 5.54 9.70 9.86
C TYR A 55 6.81 9.39 9.08
N VAL A 56 6.82 8.29 8.32
CA VAL A 56 7.95 7.91 7.48
C VAL A 56 8.14 8.93 6.37
N THR A 57 7.07 9.26 5.65
CA THR A 57 7.13 10.24 4.55
C THR A 57 7.67 11.58 5.02
N ARG A 58 7.17 12.10 6.16
CA ARG A 58 7.63 13.38 6.71
C ARG A 58 9.12 13.38 7.04
N ALA A 59 9.62 12.31 7.66
CA ALA A 59 11.03 12.22 8.01
C ALA A 59 11.92 12.12 6.75
N VAL A 60 11.57 11.22 5.83
CA VAL A 60 12.37 10.97 4.63
C VAL A 60 12.29 12.13 3.62
N SER A 61 11.11 12.72 3.41
CA SER A 61 10.99 13.87 2.49
C SER A 61 11.83 15.08 2.93
N ARG A 62 11.95 15.31 4.26
CA ARG A 62 12.87 16.33 4.78
C ARG A 62 14.33 16.06 4.39
N MET A 63 14.76 14.80 4.53
CA MET A 63 16.12 14.41 4.12
C MET A 63 16.33 14.59 2.62
N MET A 64 15.33 14.21 1.79
CA MET A 64 15.38 14.42 0.33
C MET A 64 15.49 15.90 -0.02
N ILE A 65 14.71 16.77 0.66
CA ILE A 65 14.74 18.23 0.48
C ILE A 65 16.11 18.79 0.87
N GLU A 66 16.63 18.40 2.03
CA GLU A 66 17.95 18.84 2.53
C GLU A 66 19.09 18.42 1.60
N ASN A 67 19.00 17.23 1.01
CA ASN A 67 19.98 16.73 0.02
C ASN A 67 19.89 17.46 -1.33
N GLY A 68 18.76 18.07 -1.68
CA GLY A 68 18.58 18.91 -2.88
C GLY A 68 18.67 18.17 -4.22
N GLN A 69 18.62 16.83 -4.23
CA GLN A 69 18.73 16.01 -5.44
C GLN A 69 17.37 15.54 -5.98
N GLY A 70 16.27 15.99 -5.35
CA GLY A 70 14.94 15.45 -5.60
C GLY A 70 14.75 14.08 -4.95
N GLY A 71 13.90 13.24 -5.53
CA GLY A 71 13.65 11.89 -5.02
C GLY A 71 12.39 11.29 -5.60
N HIS A 72 12.06 10.07 -5.14
CA HIS A 72 10.83 9.41 -5.56
C HIS A 72 10.15 8.69 -4.36
N ILE A 73 8.92 9.06 -4.05
CA ILE A 73 8.09 8.38 -3.05
C ILE A 73 7.10 7.48 -3.77
N VAL A 74 7.12 6.19 -3.46
CA VAL A 74 6.17 5.19 -3.99
C VAL A 74 5.29 4.72 -2.83
N ASN A 75 3.99 5.00 -2.90
CA ASN A 75 3.02 4.56 -1.91
C ASN A 75 2.28 3.32 -2.41
N ILE A 76 2.26 2.26 -1.62
CA ILE A 76 1.46 1.06 -1.92
C ILE A 76 0.05 1.28 -1.37
N GLY A 77 -0.82 1.73 -2.26
CA GLY A 77 -2.24 1.89 -2.03
C GLY A 77 -3.00 0.56 -2.09
N SER A 78 -4.15 0.59 -2.71
CA SER A 78 -5.00 -0.57 -3.04
C SER A 78 -6.12 -0.10 -3.95
N ILE A 79 -6.73 -1.00 -4.72
CA ILE A 79 -8.03 -0.76 -5.35
C ILE A 79 -9.10 -0.34 -4.32
N ALA A 80 -8.99 -0.81 -3.07
CA ALA A 80 -9.81 -0.39 -1.94
C ALA A 80 -9.71 1.12 -1.61
N GLY A 81 -8.72 1.81 -2.16
CA GLY A 81 -8.57 3.27 -2.05
C GLY A 81 -9.47 4.06 -2.99
N THR A 82 -10.19 3.40 -3.89
CA THR A 82 -11.12 4.01 -4.84
C THR A 82 -12.47 3.27 -4.92
N GLN A 83 -12.50 2.02 -4.48
CA GLN A 83 -13.68 1.14 -4.57
C GLN A 83 -13.92 0.47 -3.21
N PRO A 84 -14.78 1.03 -2.35
CA PRO A 84 -15.11 0.42 -1.06
C PRO A 84 -15.92 -0.85 -1.27
N TYR A 85 -15.77 -1.82 -0.36
CA TYR A 85 -16.49 -3.09 -0.38
C TYR A 85 -17.03 -3.45 1.01
N GLU A 86 -18.03 -4.30 1.03
CA GLU A 86 -18.70 -4.78 2.24
C GLU A 86 -17.69 -5.45 3.21
N ASN A 87 -17.88 -5.28 4.51
CA ASN A 87 -17.00 -5.76 5.59
C ASN A 87 -15.57 -5.17 5.57
N GLY A 88 -15.29 -4.21 4.71
CA GLY A 88 -13.98 -3.58 4.56
C GLY A 88 -13.96 -2.08 4.84
N ALA A 89 -14.98 -1.52 5.47
CA ALA A 89 -15.20 -0.08 5.58
C ALA A 89 -13.96 0.69 6.08
N VAL A 90 -13.37 0.28 7.21
CA VAL A 90 -12.21 0.99 7.80
C VAL A 90 -10.93 0.78 7.00
N TYR A 91 -10.70 -0.45 6.48
CA TYR A 91 -9.59 -0.67 5.56
C TYR A 91 -9.71 0.19 4.30
N CYS A 92 -10.89 0.22 3.68
CA CYS A 92 -11.15 1.07 2.52
C CYS A 92 -10.94 2.54 2.84
N ALA A 93 -11.43 3.03 3.98
CA ALA A 93 -11.20 4.40 4.45
C ALA A 93 -9.70 4.71 4.60
N SER A 94 -8.93 3.79 5.19
CA SER A 94 -7.47 3.95 5.33
C SER A 94 -6.77 4.04 3.96
N LYS A 95 -7.20 3.24 2.97
CA LYS A 95 -6.63 3.25 1.61
C LYS A 95 -7.12 4.43 0.76
N HIS A 96 -8.34 4.93 0.98
CA HIS A 96 -8.78 6.24 0.45
C HIS A 96 -7.93 7.38 0.99
N ALA A 97 -7.59 7.33 2.29
CA ALA A 97 -6.67 8.30 2.88
C ALA A 97 -5.29 8.25 2.21
N VAL A 98 -4.72 7.05 1.96
CA VAL A 98 -3.44 6.90 1.23
C VAL A 98 -3.54 7.49 -0.18
N HIS A 99 -4.65 7.27 -0.89
CA HIS A 99 -4.90 7.87 -2.21
C HIS A 99 -4.89 9.40 -2.15
N ALA A 100 -5.68 9.98 -1.27
CA ALA A 100 -5.73 11.44 -1.10
C ALA A 100 -4.37 12.03 -0.66
N LEU A 101 -3.67 11.36 0.27
CA LEU A 101 -2.34 11.76 0.73
C LEU A 101 -1.31 11.70 -0.40
N SER A 102 -1.35 10.70 -1.27
CA SER A 102 -0.46 10.60 -2.43
C SER A 102 -0.64 11.78 -3.38
N GLN A 103 -1.89 12.20 -3.61
CA GLN A 103 -2.20 13.38 -4.42
C GLN A 103 -1.70 14.68 -3.75
N GLY A 104 -1.93 14.85 -2.44
CA GLY A 104 -1.46 16.00 -1.67
C GLY A 104 0.06 16.09 -1.65
N MET A 105 0.75 14.99 -1.33
CA MET A 105 2.22 14.92 -1.35
C MET A 105 2.81 15.31 -2.70
N ARG A 106 2.17 14.94 -3.81
CA ARG A 106 2.59 15.29 -5.16
C ARG A 106 2.57 16.79 -5.41
N MET A 107 1.58 17.49 -4.84
CA MET A 107 1.49 18.95 -4.90
C MET A 107 2.52 19.61 -3.98
N ASP A 108 2.59 19.16 -2.73
CA ASP A 108 3.43 19.77 -1.69
C ASP A 108 4.94 19.65 -2.00
N LEU A 109 5.34 18.54 -2.63
CA LEU A 109 6.76 18.21 -2.89
C LEU A 109 7.22 18.56 -4.31
N LEU A 110 6.33 19.08 -5.15
CA LEU A 110 6.62 19.39 -6.55
C LEU A 110 7.81 20.35 -6.73
N SER A 111 7.86 21.43 -5.95
CA SER A 111 8.93 22.44 -6.02
C SER A 111 10.31 21.91 -5.61
N HIS A 112 10.34 20.76 -4.94
CA HIS A 112 11.59 20.10 -4.50
C HIS A 112 12.06 19.01 -5.47
N GLY A 113 11.37 18.81 -6.60
CA GLY A 113 11.72 17.78 -7.56
C GLY A 113 11.47 16.34 -7.05
N ILE A 114 10.64 16.18 -6.02
CA ILE A 114 10.31 14.87 -5.47
C ILE A 114 9.05 14.34 -6.16
N LYS A 115 9.20 13.20 -6.84
CA LYS A 115 8.10 12.49 -7.50
C LYS A 115 7.29 11.70 -6.49
N VAL A 116 5.98 11.54 -6.74
CA VAL A 116 5.12 10.71 -5.91
C VAL A 116 4.24 9.83 -6.80
N THR A 117 4.37 8.53 -6.64
CA THR A 117 3.58 7.50 -7.33
C THR A 117 2.74 6.72 -6.34
N GLU A 118 1.49 6.43 -6.67
CA GLU A 118 0.68 5.45 -5.97
C GLU A 118 0.50 4.20 -6.84
N ILE A 119 0.77 3.03 -6.27
CA ILE A 119 0.43 1.73 -6.88
C ILE A 119 -0.79 1.19 -6.16
N ARG A 120 -1.86 0.88 -6.90
CA ARG A 120 -3.12 0.33 -6.35
C ARG A 120 -3.31 -1.12 -6.81
N PRO A 121 -2.81 -2.08 -6.06
CA PRO A 121 -3.03 -3.49 -6.38
C PRO A 121 -4.48 -3.94 -6.12
N GLY A 122 -4.93 -4.91 -6.92
CA GLY A 122 -6.04 -5.79 -6.58
C GLY A 122 -5.64 -6.88 -5.59
N MET A 123 -6.06 -8.12 -5.85
CA MET A 123 -5.72 -9.27 -5.01
C MET A 123 -4.25 -9.66 -5.18
N VAL A 124 -3.47 -9.56 -4.11
CA VAL A 124 -2.08 -10.01 -4.03
C VAL A 124 -1.97 -11.10 -2.98
N ASP A 125 -1.46 -12.27 -3.32
CA ASP A 125 -1.22 -13.36 -2.38
C ASP A 125 0.06 -13.10 -1.58
N THR A 126 -0.13 -12.76 -0.32
CA THR A 126 0.90 -12.50 0.67
C THR A 126 0.37 -12.89 2.06
N GLU A 127 1.10 -12.61 3.10
CA GLU A 127 0.61 -12.77 4.49
C GLU A 127 -0.58 -11.85 4.84
N PHE A 128 -0.95 -10.92 3.97
CA PHE A 128 -2.01 -9.93 4.19
C PHE A 128 -3.34 -10.55 4.63
N SER A 129 -3.81 -11.59 3.92
CA SER A 129 -5.07 -12.25 4.25
C SER A 129 -4.98 -13.02 5.57
N THR A 130 -3.83 -13.61 5.88
CA THR A 130 -3.60 -14.29 7.17
C THR A 130 -3.64 -13.28 8.33
N VAL A 131 -3.03 -12.11 8.16
CA VAL A 131 -3.08 -11.02 9.15
C VAL A 131 -4.50 -10.51 9.33
N ARG A 132 -5.22 -10.26 8.22
CA ARG A 132 -6.63 -9.81 8.24
C ARG A 132 -7.52 -10.72 9.06
N PHE A 133 -7.36 -12.03 8.93
CA PHE A 133 -8.17 -13.03 9.61
C PHE A 133 -7.53 -13.57 10.89
N HIS A 134 -6.68 -12.77 11.56
CA HIS A 134 -6.08 -13.09 12.87
C HIS A 134 -5.38 -14.45 12.91
N GLY A 135 -4.76 -14.87 11.82
CA GLY A 135 -4.03 -16.13 11.69
C GLY A 135 -4.85 -17.29 11.13
N ASP A 136 -6.13 -17.10 10.82
CA ASP A 136 -6.94 -18.12 10.14
C ASP A 136 -6.49 -18.32 8.69
N ARG A 137 -5.63 -19.31 8.51
CA ARG A 137 -5.02 -19.63 7.20
C ARG A 137 -6.02 -20.26 6.22
N GLU A 138 -7.06 -20.95 6.72
CA GLU A 138 -8.06 -21.55 5.85
C GLU A 138 -8.92 -20.46 5.22
N ARG A 139 -9.44 -19.54 6.03
CA ARG A 139 -10.19 -18.36 5.57
C ARG A 139 -9.32 -17.48 4.65
N ALA A 140 -8.04 -17.32 4.94
CA ALA A 140 -7.12 -16.58 4.10
C ALA A 140 -6.95 -17.20 2.70
N ARG A 141 -6.85 -18.53 2.59
CA ARG A 141 -6.75 -19.25 1.31
C ARG A 141 -8.03 -19.16 0.48
N GLU A 142 -9.20 -19.16 1.11
CA GLU A 142 -10.49 -19.06 0.40
C GLU A 142 -10.61 -17.72 -0.36
N VAL A 143 -9.94 -16.65 0.07
CA VAL A 143 -9.91 -15.38 -0.65
C VAL A 143 -9.44 -15.57 -2.09
N TYR A 144 -8.43 -16.41 -2.32
CA TYR A 144 -7.80 -16.62 -3.62
C TYR A 144 -8.32 -17.84 -4.38
N ARG A 145 -9.26 -18.59 -3.81
CA ARG A 145 -9.76 -19.81 -4.42
C ARG A 145 -10.33 -19.58 -5.82
N GLY A 146 -9.84 -20.31 -6.81
CA GLY A 146 -10.29 -20.23 -8.21
C GLY A 146 -9.80 -19.00 -8.98
N ILE A 147 -8.93 -18.19 -8.40
CA ILE A 147 -8.27 -17.07 -9.06
C ILE A 147 -6.75 -17.24 -8.93
N GLU A 148 -6.00 -16.79 -9.92
CA GLU A 148 -4.56 -16.63 -9.86
C GLU A 148 -4.29 -15.17 -9.43
N PRO A 149 -3.91 -14.93 -8.15
CA PRO A 149 -3.67 -13.59 -7.65
C PRO A 149 -2.34 -13.04 -8.16
N LEU A 150 -2.13 -11.74 -7.99
CA LEU A 150 -0.80 -11.16 -8.09
C LEU A 150 0.09 -11.67 -6.96
N THR A 151 1.38 -11.57 -7.14
CA THR A 151 2.40 -11.86 -6.13
C THR A 151 3.09 -10.57 -5.68
N GLY A 152 3.81 -10.64 -4.57
CA GLY A 152 4.68 -9.54 -4.13
C GLY A 152 5.72 -9.17 -5.19
N ASP A 153 6.24 -10.16 -5.93
CA ASP A 153 7.22 -9.95 -7.01
C ASP A 153 6.61 -9.18 -8.20
N ASP A 154 5.34 -9.38 -8.53
CA ASP A 154 4.69 -8.61 -9.58
C ASP A 154 4.66 -7.13 -9.22
N ILE A 155 4.33 -6.81 -7.99
CA ILE A 155 4.32 -5.43 -7.49
C ILE A 155 5.74 -4.87 -7.42
N ALA A 156 6.71 -5.64 -6.96
CA ALA A 156 8.11 -5.23 -6.88
C ALA A 156 8.71 -4.88 -8.26
N ARG A 157 8.39 -5.66 -9.30
CA ARG A 157 8.78 -5.36 -10.70
C ARG A 157 8.20 -4.05 -11.19
N ILE A 158 6.95 -3.74 -10.83
CA ILE A 158 6.33 -2.47 -11.18
C ILE A 158 7.03 -1.30 -10.46
N VAL A 159 7.34 -1.45 -9.16
CA VAL A 159 8.14 -0.46 -8.43
C VAL A 159 9.48 -0.24 -9.12
N ALA A 160 10.21 -1.30 -9.42
CA ALA A 160 11.51 -1.23 -10.09
C ALA A 160 11.43 -0.52 -11.45
N TRP A 161 10.39 -0.82 -12.25
CA TRP A 161 10.16 -0.15 -13.52
C TRP A 161 9.87 1.34 -13.33
N ILE A 162 8.97 1.70 -12.42
CA ILE A 162 8.60 3.11 -12.16
C ILE A 162 9.80 3.94 -11.74
N VAL A 163 10.64 3.43 -10.85
CA VAL A 163 11.83 4.18 -10.38
C VAL A 163 12.95 4.27 -11.42
N SER A 164 12.96 3.39 -12.42
CA SER A 164 13.91 3.41 -13.53
C SER A 164 13.57 4.46 -14.61
N LEU A 165 12.39 5.07 -14.57
CA LEU A 165 11.97 6.06 -15.55
C LEU A 165 12.80 7.34 -15.47
N PRO A 166 12.98 8.08 -16.60
CA PRO A 166 13.70 9.33 -16.62
C PRO A 166 13.19 10.34 -15.57
N ALA A 167 14.06 11.20 -15.08
CA ALA A 167 13.74 12.13 -13.98
C ALA A 167 12.51 13.02 -14.25
N HIS A 168 12.27 13.41 -15.51
CA HIS A 168 11.13 14.25 -15.89
C HIS A 168 9.81 13.49 -16.03
N VAL A 169 9.84 12.15 -15.91
CA VAL A 169 8.64 11.29 -16.02
C VAL A 169 8.17 10.90 -14.63
N ASN A 170 6.92 11.20 -14.31
CA ASN A 170 6.24 10.69 -13.11
C ASN A 170 4.97 9.94 -13.53
N ILE A 171 4.83 8.72 -13.05
CA ILE A 171 3.57 7.99 -13.11
C ILE A 171 2.82 8.30 -11.82
N ASN A 172 1.74 9.05 -11.92
CA ASN A 172 0.98 9.49 -10.75
C ASN A 172 0.33 8.31 -10.02
N ASP A 173 -0.37 7.47 -10.81
CA ASP A 173 -1.17 6.38 -10.29
C ASP A 173 -1.11 5.19 -11.24
N ILE A 174 -1.01 4.00 -10.71
CA ILE A 174 -1.12 2.76 -11.49
C ILE A 174 -1.98 1.74 -10.74
N GLU A 175 -3.03 1.26 -11.41
CA GLU A 175 -3.88 0.21 -10.90
C GLU A 175 -3.47 -1.12 -11.54
N VAL A 176 -3.28 -2.15 -10.72
CA VAL A 176 -2.76 -3.45 -11.14
C VAL A 176 -3.65 -4.55 -10.62
N MET A 177 -4.23 -5.33 -11.53
CA MET A 177 -5.21 -6.36 -11.22
C MET A 177 -4.73 -7.74 -11.66
N PRO A 178 -5.08 -8.80 -10.95
CA PRO A 178 -5.09 -10.13 -11.55
C PRO A 178 -5.92 -10.13 -12.82
N ALA A 179 -5.50 -10.85 -13.85
CA ALA A 179 -6.20 -10.88 -15.13
C ALA A 179 -7.68 -11.32 -15.04
N ARG A 180 -8.06 -11.94 -13.92
CA ARG A 180 -9.43 -12.41 -13.66
C ARG A 180 -10.18 -11.59 -12.61
N GLN A 181 -9.65 -10.45 -12.21
CA GLN A 181 -10.31 -9.48 -11.34
C GLN A 181 -10.56 -8.20 -12.11
N ALA A 182 -11.82 -7.83 -12.30
CA ALA A 182 -12.20 -6.61 -13.03
C ALA A 182 -12.25 -5.37 -12.11
N ASN A 183 -12.66 -5.54 -10.86
CA ASN A 183 -12.80 -4.48 -9.85
C ASN A 183 -12.87 -5.10 -8.44
N ALA A 184 -13.19 -4.29 -7.41
CA ALA A 184 -13.29 -4.80 -6.03
C ALA A 184 -14.40 -5.84 -5.83
N TYR A 185 -15.39 -5.93 -6.72
CA TYR A 185 -16.59 -6.76 -6.55
C TYR A 185 -16.67 -7.92 -7.54
N LEU A 186 -16.03 -7.80 -8.71
CA LEU A 186 -16.20 -8.75 -9.80
C LEU A 186 -14.92 -9.49 -10.09
N THR A 187 -14.93 -10.79 -9.80
CA THR A 187 -13.87 -11.74 -10.15
C THR A 187 -14.45 -12.89 -10.97
N CYS A 188 -13.71 -13.36 -11.96
CA CYS A 188 -14.05 -14.55 -12.74
C CYS A 188 -13.28 -15.75 -12.19
N ARG A 189 -13.88 -16.51 -11.26
CA ARG A 189 -13.25 -17.67 -10.64
C ARG A 189 -13.37 -18.92 -11.52
N LYS A 190 -12.31 -19.71 -11.61
CA LYS A 190 -12.37 -21.05 -12.22
C LYS A 190 -13.13 -21.99 -11.29
N PRO A 191 -13.96 -22.91 -11.82
CA PRO A 191 -14.47 -24.01 -11.01
C PRO A 191 -13.28 -24.78 -10.40
N VAL A 192 -13.31 -24.99 -9.10
CA VAL A 192 -12.34 -25.87 -8.44
C VAL A 192 -12.82 -27.29 -8.71
N ALA A 193 -11.99 -28.12 -9.36
CA ALA A 193 -12.31 -29.53 -9.55
C ALA A 193 -12.63 -30.14 -8.18
N ALA A 194 -13.79 -30.81 -8.07
CA ALA A 194 -14.12 -31.57 -6.88
C ALA A 194 -12.97 -32.56 -6.63
N LYS A 195 -12.41 -32.54 -5.43
CA LYS A 195 -11.48 -33.62 -5.02
C LYS A 195 -12.28 -34.92 -5.08
N GLN A 196 -11.93 -35.82 -6.01
CA GLN A 196 -12.38 -37.21 -6.01
C GLN A 196 -11.83 -37.94 -4.78
#